data_5cceaee851e0a130cdc0fbdd310fdec8
#
_entry.id   5cceaee851e0a130cdc0fbdd310fdec8
#
_cell.length_a   1.000
_cell.length_b   1.000
_cell.length_c   1.000
_cell.angle_alpha   90.00
_cell.angle_beta   90.00
_cell.angle_gamma   90.00
#
_symmetry.space_group_name_H-M   'P 1'
#
loop_
_entity.id
_entity.type
_entity.pdbx_description
1 polymer ?
#
loop_
_entity_poly.entity_id
_entity_poly.type
_entity_poly.pdbx_seq_one_letter_code
_entity_poly.pdbx_strand_id
1 'polypeptide(L)'
;DFLNGLGSKIRDKIVYNIRKSTYIIDPKLFKKLDDTDIWEFRTRHSNTQYRLLAFWDKTSDMDTLVIATHGFIKKNQKTPSKEIAKAEEIRKAYFNSKKK
;
A
#
# COMPACT_ATOMS: atom_id res chain seq x y z
N ASP A 1 -5.95 -13.69 -1.99
CA ASP A 1 -5.60 -12.28 -1.88
C ASP A 1 -4.59 -11.90 -2.96
N PHE A 2 -4.26 -10.63 -3.09
CA PHE A 2 -3.38 -10.14 -4.15
C PHE A 2 -2.01 -10.83 -4.14
N LEU A 3 -1.37 -10.89 -2.96
CA LEU A 3 -0.03 -11.47 -2.85
C LEU A 3 -0.02 -12.96 -3.14
N ASN A 4 -1.05 -13.69 -2.72
CA ASN A 4 -1.14 -15.13 -2.97
C ASN A 4 -1.41 -15.47 -4.43
N GLY A 5 -1.97 -14.52 -5.19
CA GLY A 5 -2.20 -14.70 -6.61
C GLY A 5 -0.97 -14.46 -7.47
N LEU A 6 0.14 -14.01 -6.89
CA LEU A 6 1.37 -13.71 -7.62
C LEU A 6 2.36 -14.88 -7.52
N GLY A 7 3.29 -14.95 -8.47
CA GLY A 7 4.40 -15.89 -8.37
C GLY A 7 5.29 -15.57 -7.17
N SER A 8 6.01 -16.59 -6.67
CA SER A 8 6.82 -16.44 -5.45
C SER A 8 7.88 -15.35 -5.57
N LYS A 9 8.53 -15.22 -6.72
CA LYS A 9 9.57 -14.19 -6.93
C LYS A 9 9.01 -12.77 -6.80
N ILE A 10 7.83 -12.54 -7.39
CA ILE A 10 7.19 -11.21 -7.35
C ILE A 10 6.73 -10.91 -5.93
N ARG A 11 6.09 -11.87 -5.28
CA ARG A 11 5.64 -11.74 -3.90
C ARG A 11 6.81 -11.41 -2.97
N ASP A 12 7.92 -12.15 -3.10
CA ASP A 12 9.10 -11.93 -2.27
C ASP A 12 9.68 -10.54 -2.48
N LYS A 13 9.68 -10.04 -3.72
CA LYS A 13 10.17 -8.70 -4.02
C LYS A 13 9.28 -7.63 -3.39
N ILE A 14 7.95 -7.80 -3.44
CA ILE A 14 7.02 -6.87 -2.81
C ILE A 14 7.25 -6.83 -1.29
N VAL A 15 7.36 -7.99 -0.65
CA VAL A 15 7.62 -8.09 0.79
C VAL A 15 8.96 -7.45 1.15
N TYR A 16 10.00 -7.70 0.35
CA TYR A 16 11.30 -7.08 0.54
C TYR A 16 11.21 -5.55 0.50
N ASN A 17 10.49 -5.00 -0.49
CA ASN A 17 10.32 -3.55 -0.63
C ASN A 17 9.55 -2.96 0.56
N ILE A 18 8.54 -3.65 1.05
CA ILE A 18 7.80 -3.22 2.24
C ILE A 18 8.75 -3.13 3.45
N ARG A 19 9.55 -4.16 3.67
CA ARG A 19 10.52 -4.18 4.77
C ARG A 19 11.55 -3.07 4.64
N LYS A 20 12.06 -2.87 3.43
CA LYS A 20 13.04 -1.83 3.15
C LYS A 20 12.47 -0.44 3.46
N SER A 21 11.19 -0.22 3.21
CA SER A 21 10.53 1.05 3.47
C SER A 21 10.43 1.40 4.95
N THR A 22 10.62 0.43 5.85
CA THR A 22 10.57 0.70 7.29
C THR A 22 11.82 1.42 7.79
N TYR A 23 12.93 1.37 7.08
CA TYR A 23 14.18 2.01 7.50
C TYR A 23 14.84 2.88 6.43
N ILE A 24 14.36 2.86 5.20
CA ILE A 24 14.85 3.72 4.12
C ILE A 24 13.67 4.49 3.53
N ILE A 25 13.76 5.83 3.59
CA ILE A 25 12.75 6.69 2.98
C ILE A 25 13.10 6.83 1.50
N ASP A 26 12.35 6.14 0.64
CA ASP A 26 12.58 6.17 -0.80
C ASP A 26 11.23 6.31 -1.52
N PRO A 27 10.93 7.49 -2.11
CA PRO A 27 9.66 7.70 -2.82
C PRO A 27 9.44 6.78 -4.00
N LYS A 28 10.50 6.14 -4.50
CA LYS A 28 10.37 5.14 -5.56
C LYS A 28 9.74 3.85 -5.05
N LEU A 29 9.85 3.57 -3.76
CA LEU A 29 9.32 2.35 -3.13
C LEU A 29 8.05 2.61 -2.32
N PHE A 30 7.94 3.77 -1.70
CA PHE A 30 6.84 4.08 -0.78
C PHE A 30 6.57 5.59 -0.81
N LYS A 31 5.37 5.97 -1.20
CA LYS A 31 5.02 7.37 -1.38
C LYS A 31 3.57 7.64 -0.98
N LYS A 32 3.36 8.79 -0.33
CA LYS A 32 2.00 9.27 -0.06
C LYS A 32 1.36 9.77 -1.34
N LEU A 33 0.12 9.39 -1.58
CA LEU A 33 -0.64 9.88 -2.72
C LEU A 33 -1.19 11.28 -2.41
N ASP A 34 -1.10 12.17 -3.40
CA ASP A 34 -1.47 13.58 -3.22
C ASP A 34 -2.92 13.73 -2.77
N ASP A 35 -3.14 14.65 -1.83
CA ASP A 35 -4.47 14.99 -1.29
C ASP A 35 -5.20 13.82 -0.63
N THR A 36 -4.46 12.81 -0.17
CA THR A 36 -5.04 11.66 0.51
C THR A 36 -4.23 11.31 1.76
N ASP A 37 -4.80 10.42 2.59
CA ASP A 37 -4.08 9.79 3.70
C ASP A 37 -3.61 8.38 3.32
N ILE A 38 -3.59 8.07 2.03
CA ILE A 38 -3.21 6.76 1.52
C ILE A 38 -1.77 6.80 1.02
N TRP A 39 -1.00 5.78 1.38
CA TRP A 39 0.36 5.58 0.93
C TRP A 39 0.41 4.41 -0.04
N GLU A 40 1.36 4.45 -0.97
CA GLU A 40 1.49 3.45 -2.02
C GLU A 40 2.86 2.80 -1.95
N PHE A 41 2.87 1.48 -1.77
CA PHE A 41 4.08 0.67 -1.96
C PHE A 41 4.20 0.34 -3.44
N ARG A 42 5.41 0.51 -3.97
CA ARG A 42 5.70 0.36 -5.39
C ARG A 42 6.71 -0.75 -5.60
N THR A 43 6.39 -1.69 -6.48
CA THR A 43 7.31 -2.75 -6.88
C THR A 43 7.25 -2.91 -8.39
N ARG A 44 8.41 -2.89 -9.03
CA ARG A 44 8.53 -3.12 -10.47
C ARG A 44 9.26 -4.43 -10.71
N HIS A 45 8.70 -5.26 -11.59
CA HIS A 45 9.30 -6.53 -11.98
C HIS A 45 8.94 -6.83 -13.42
N SER A 46 9.95 -7.05 -14.28
CA SER A 46 9.77 -7.38 -15.71
C SER A 46 8.82 -6.40 -16.42
N ASN A 47 9.04 -5.10 -16.24
CA ASN A 47 8.24 -4.01 -16.80
C ASN A 47 6.80 -3.95 -16.31
N THR A 48 6.44 -4.77 -15.35
CA THR A 48 5.12 -4.71 -14.71
C THR A 48 5.24 -3.97 -13.39
N GLN A 49 4.30 -3.07 -13.13
CA GLN A 49 4.29 -2.28 -11.92
C GLN A 49 3.19 -2.79 -10.99
N TYR A 50 3.60 -3.20 -9.79
CA TYR A 50 2.70 -3.69 -8.76
C TYR A 50 2.56 -2.63 -7.68
N ARG A 51 1.34 -2.43 -7.20
CA ARG A 51 1.02 -1.42 -6.18
C ARG A 51 0.25 -2.04 -5.04
N LEU A 52 0.57 -1.62 -3.83
CA LEU A 52 -0.15 -2.02 -2.63
C LEU A 52 -0.40 -0.75 -1.82
N LEU A 53 -1.64 -0.53 -1.42
CA LEU A 53 -2.01 0.69 -0.72
C LEU A 53 -2.07 0.45 0.79
N ALA A 54 -1.73 1.49 1.55
CA ALA A 54 -1.62 1.41 3.00
C ALA A 54 -1.97 2.75 3.64
N PHE A 55 -2.13 2.76 4.96
CA PHE A 55 -2.32 4.01 5.71
C PHE A 55 -1.71 3.85 7.11
N TRP A 56 -1.46 4.99 7.75
CA TRP A 56 -0.92 5.01 9.11
C TRP A 56 -2.01 5.08 10.15
N ASP A 57 -1.87 4.31 11.21
CA ASP A 57 -2.65 4.45 12.43
C ASP A 57 -1.74 5.08 13.49
N LYS A 58 -2.02 6.33 13.84
CA LYS A 58 -1.25 7.11 14.82
C LYS A 58 -2.04 7.36 16.10
N THR A 59 -3.03 6.51 16.39
CA THR A 59 -3.90 6.69 17.56
C THR A 59 -3.32 6.15 18.85
N SER A 60 -2.19 5.43 18.79
CA SER A 60 -1.50 4.93 19.98
C SER A 60 -0.10 5.51 20.06
N ASP A 61 0.66 5.13 21.11
CA ASP A 61 2.02 5.62 21.32
C ASP A 61 2.97 5.22 20.19
N MET A 62 2.67 4.14 19.49
CA MET A 62 3.48 3.66 18.39
C MET A 62 2.68 3.78 17.10
N ASP A 63 3.28 4.44 16.09
CA ASP A 63 2.67 4.54 14.76
C ASP A 63 2.66 3.16 14.11
N THR A 64 1.49 2.74 13.64
CA THR A 64 1.31 1.44 12.99
C THR A 64 0.95 1.63 11.52
N LEU A 65 1.68 0.95 10.64
CA LEU A 65 1.37 0.95 9.22
C LEU A 65 0.37 -0.16 8.94
N VAL A 66 -0.80 0.20 8.46
CA VAL A 66 -1.86 -0.75 8.14
C VAL A 66 -1.88 -0.96 6.64
N ILE A 67 -1.65 -2.20 6.20
CA ILE A 67 -1.70 -2.54 4.79
C ILE A 67 -3.16 -2.70 4.38
N ALA A 68 -3.62 -1.88 3.45
CA ALA A 68 -4.93 -2.05 2.85
C ALA A 68 -4.91 -3.36 2.06
N THR A 69 -6.00 -4.10 2.13
CA THR A 69 -6.01 -5.49 1.64
C THR A 69 -6.03 -5.62 0.13
N HIS A 70 -6.16 -4.52 -0.61
CA HIS A 70 -6.17 -4.66 -2.06
C HIS A 70 -4.89 -4.13 -2.69
N GLY A 71 -4.30 -4.96 -3.53
CA GLY A 71 -3.21 -4.57 -4.41
C GLY A 71 -3.69 -4.61 -5.84
N PHE A 72 -2.90 -4.05 -6.74
CA PHE A 72 -3.26 -4.04 -8.16
C PHE A 72 -2.03 -3.90 -9.04
N ILE A 73 -2.20 -4.28 -10.30
CA ILE A 73 -1.18 -4.06 -11.31
C ILE A 73 -1.47 -2.71 -11.97
N LYS A 74 -0.48 -1.82 -11.93
CA LYS A 74 -0.63 -0.48 -12.47
C LYS A 74 -0.35 -0.49 -13.97
N LYS A 75 -1.33 -0.07 -14.76
CA LYS A 75 -1.22 -0.02 -16.22
C LYS A 75 -1.01 1.39 -16.74
N ASN A 76 -1.32 2.40 -15.94
CA ASN A 76 -1.19 3.81 -16.31
C ASN A 76 -0.23 4.50 -15.36
N GLN A 77 0.20 5.71 -15.71
CA GLN A 77 1.12 6.47 -14.88
C GLN A 77 0.54 6.91 -13.55
N LYS A 78 -0.77 7.10 -13.49
CA LYS A 78 -1.45 7.51 -12.24
C LYS A 78 -2.12 6.32 -11.59
N THR A 79 -2.12 6.33 -10.25
CA THR A 79 -2.91 5.37 -9.50
C THR A 79 -4.39 5.62 -9.77
N PRO A 80 -5.17 4.61 -10.19
CA PRO A 80 -6.59 4.81 -10.49
C PRO A 80 -7.37 5.33 -9.28
N SER A 81 -8.20 6.34 -9.49
CA SER A 81 -9.00 6.92 -8.41
C SER A 81 -9.92 5.89 -7.75
N LYS A 82 -10.37 4.92 -8.51
CA LYS A 82 -11.17 3.80 -8.02
C LYS A 82 -10.42 3.00 -6.93
N GLU A 83 -9.12 2.77 -7.13
CA GLU A 83 -8.29 2.04 -6.17
C GLU A 83 -8.07 2.88 -4.92
N ILE A 84 -7.84 4.17 -5.08
CA ILE A 84 -7.70 5.10 -3.95
C ILE A 84 -8.99 5.14 -3.13
N ALA A 85 -10.14 5.20 -3.80
CA ALA A 85 -11.44 5.23 -3.11
C ALA A 85 -11.67 3.98 -2.28
N LYS A 86 -11.28 2.80 -2.79
CA LYS A 86 -11.38 1.55 -2.02
C LYS A 86 -10.51 1.58 -0.78
N ALA A 87 -9.27 2.08 -0.91
CA ALA A 87 -8.36 2.19 0.23
C ALA A 87 -8.91 3.15 1.27
N GLU A 88 -9.51 4.27 0.85
CA GLU A 88 -10.14 5.22 1.77
C GLU A 88 -11.32 4.59 2.52
N GLU A 89 -12.12 3.77 1.85
CA GLU A 89 -13.22 3.05 2.50
C GLU A 89 -12.71 2.07 3.55
N ILE A 90 -11.65 1.34 3.23
CA ILE A 90 -11.03 0.41 4.17
C ILE A 90 -10.48 1.17 5.38
N ARG A 91 -9.85 2.31 5.15
CA ARG A 91 -9.33 3.16 6.21
C ARG A 91 -10.45 3.64 7.13
N LYS A 92 -11.55 4.14 6.57
CA LYS A 92 -12.70 4.60 7.34
C LYS A 92 -13.31 3.48 8.18
N ALA A 93 -13.47 2.30 7.59
CA ALA A 93 -14.00 1.16 8.30
C ALA A 93 -13.09 0.72 9.46
N TYR A 94 -11.76 0.78 9.24
CA TYR A 94 -10.78 0.44 10.25
C TYR A 94 -10.91 1.38 11.46
N PHE A 95 -10.93 2.69 11.24
CA PHE A 95 -11.01 3.64 12.33
C PHE A 95 -12.38 3.65 13.01
N ASN A 96 -13.47 3.40 12.27
CA ASN A 96 -14.79 3.28 12.85
C ASN A 96 -14.89 2.09 13.80
N SER A 97 -14.26 0.97 13.44
CA SER A 97 -14.28 -0.21 14.30
C SER A 97 -13.47 0.01 15.58
N LYS A 98 -12.47 0.88 15.58
CA LYS A 98 -11.66 1.20 16.76
C LYS A 98 -12.35 2.13 17.75
N LYS A 99 -13.41 2.80 17.36
CA LYS A 99 -14.14 3.72 18.21
C LYS A 99 -15.09 3.02 19.20
N LYS A 100 -15.23 1.73 19.10
CA LYS A 100 -16.12 0.96 19.99
C LYS A 100 -15.45 0.60 21.30
#